data_05a363a5591790b668ac2a05ea9e3758
#
_entry.id   05a363a5591790b668ac2a05ea9e3758
#
_cell.length_a   1.000
_cell.length_b   1.000
_cell.length_c   1.000
_cell.angle_alpha   90.00
_cell.angle_beta   90.00
_cell.angle_gamma   90.00
#
_symmetry.space_group_name_H-M   'P 1'
#
loop_
_entity.id
_entity.type
_entity.pdbx_description
1 polymer ?
#
loop_
_entity_poly.entity_id
_entity_poly.type
_entity_poly.pdbx_seq_one_letter_code
_entity_poly.pdbx_strand_id
1 'polypeptide(L)'
;VLLPGAAEGLRFLYERGYVLTVVTNQSGVGRGYFAMDDVDRVHCRLTELLAERGIALQGIYVCPHRPEERCACRKPAVGLISRASADCGLNNDNIAAVIGDKESDMKFGKNLASPVILLMSGYGRKERARGVSADFYAENLPQAARWLWERQE
;
A
#
# COMPACT_ATOMS: atom_id res chain seq x y z
N VAL A 1 10.06 12.06 5.61
CA VAL A 1 9.09 12.44 6.64
C VAL A 1 7.80 11.68 6.38
N LEU A 2 7.22 11.09 7.44
CA LEU A 2 5.89 10.49 7.36
C LEU A 2 4.81 11.58 7.32
N LEU A 3 3.73 11.31 6.58
CA LEU A 3 2.55 12.18 6.61
C LEU A 3 1.92 12.22 8.01
N PRO A 4 1.28 13.34 8.40
CA PRO A 4 0.57 13.42 9.68
C PRO A 4 -0.41 12.26 9.85
N GLY A 5 -0.40 11.62 11.03
CA GLY A 5 -1.25 10.48 11.34
C GLY A 5 -0.82 9.14 10.74
N ALA A 6 0.14 9.11 9.80
CA ALA A 6 0.53 7.85 9.15
C ALA A 6 1.03 6.80 10.16
N ALA A 7 1.95 7.18 11.04
CA ALA A 7 2.46 6.29 12.07
C ALA A 7 1.36 5.89 13.09
N GLU A 8 0.44 6.80 13.43
CA GLU A 8 -0.68 6.52 14.32
C GLU A 8 -1.59 5.43 13.76
N GLY A 9 -2.02 5.58 12.51
CA GLY A 9 -2.88 4.60 11.85
C GLY A 9 -2.21 3.23 11.68
N LEU A 10 -0.93 3.21 11.29
CA LEU A 10 -0.16 1.97 11.18
C LEU A 10 0.03 1.28 12.53
N ARG A 11 0.33 2.05 13.58
CA ARG A 11 0.46 1.51 14.94
C ARG A 11 -0.85 0.90 15.42
N PHE A 12 -1.98 1.59 15.20
CA PHE A 12 -3.30 1.09 15.55
C PHE A 12 -3.58 -0.29 14.97
N LEU A 13 -3.24 -0.51 13.70
CA LEU A 13 -3.39 -1.81 13.04
C LEU A 13 -2.36 -2.82 13.56
N TYR A 14 -1.09 -2.43 13.66
CA TYR A 14 0.00 -3.30 14.09
C TYR A 14 -0.24 -3.87 15.50
N GLU A 15 -0.65 -3.05 16.46
CA GLU A 15 -0.96 -3.46 17.83
C GLU A 15 -2.18 -4.39 17.91
N ARG A 16 -3.01 -4.44 16.86
CA ARG A 16 -4.16 -5.35 16.73
C ARG A 16 -3.86 -6.61 15.92
N GLY A 17 -2.59 -6.85 15.66
CA GLY A 17 -2.12 -8.07 15.00
C GLY A 17 -2.20 -8.06 13.47
N TYR A 18 -2.49 -6.92 12.84
CA TYR A 18 -2.39 -6.84 11.39
C TYR A 18 -0.93 -6.90 10.93
N VAL A 19 -0.69 -7.70 9.90
CA VAL A 19 0.59 -7.74 9.19
C VAL A 19 0.60 -6.62 8.16
N LEU A 20 1.59 -5.73 8.24
CA LEU A 20 1.72 -4.56 7.39
C LEU A 20 2.69 -4.84 6.25
N THR A 21 2.21 -4.71 5.01
CA THR A 21 2.99 -4.92 3.79
C THR A 21 2.83 -3.74 2.85
N VAL A 22 3.91 -3.29 2.25
CA VAL A 22 3.90 -2.22 1.24
C VAL A 22 4.05 -2.81 -0.16
N VAL A 23 3.19 -2.39 -1.08
CA VAL A 23 3.25 -2.73 -2.50
C VAL A 23 3.26 -1.44 -3.31
N THR A 24 4.34 -1.17 -4.04
CA THR A 24 4.56 0.13 -4.68
C THR A 24 5.01 0.03 -6.13
N ASN A 25 4.44 0.90 -6.99
CA ASN A 25 4.92 1.12 -8.35
C ASN A 25 5.94 2.26 -8.36
N GLN A 26 7.14 1.99 -8.87
CA GLN A 26 8.26 2.95 -8.96
C GLN A 26 8.77 3.07 -10.40
N SER A 27 7.90 3.51 -11.31
CA SER A 27 8.23 3.61 -12.75
C SER A 27 9.35 4.60 -13.07
N GLY A 28 9.72 5.48 -12.14
CA GLY A 28 10.87 6.36 -12.27
C GLY A 28 12.19 5.59 -12.45
N VAL A 29 12.30 4.40 -11.88
CA VAL A 29 13.43 3.49 -12.11
C VAL A 29 13.50 3.08 -13.58
N GLY A 30 12.41 2.53 -14.12
CA GLY A 30 12.34 2.13 -15.53
C GLY A 30 12.46 3.30 -16.53
N ARG A 31 12.13 4.52 -16.10
CA ARG A 31 12.32 5.75 -16.88
C ARG A 31 13.73 6.34 -16.77
N GLY A 32 14.57 5.80 -15.89
CA GLY A 32 15.92 6.32 -15.65
C GLY A 32 15.98 7.61 -14.85
N TYR A 33 14.91 7.99 -14.13
CA TYR A 33 14.90 9.20 -13.31
C TYR A 33 15.69 9.03 -12.01
N PHE A 34 15.76 7.82 -11.49
CA PHE A 34 16.54 7.42 -10.32
C PHE A 34 16.82 5.92 -10.36
N ALA A 35 17.81 5.47 -9.61
CA ALA A 35 18.19 4.07 -9.55
C ALA A 35 17.38 3.28 -8.52
N MET A 36 17.42 1.95 -8.58
CA MET A 36 16.83 1.08 -7.57
C MET A 36 17.42 1.33 -6.18
N ASP A 37 18.74 1.61 -6.10
CA ASP A 37 19.41 1.96 -4.86
C ASP A 37 18.82 3.21 -4.18
N ASP A 38 18.31 4.17 -4.95
CA ASP A 38 17.62 5.35 -4.41
C ASP A 38 16.29 4.95 -3.76
N VAL A 39 15.54 4.05 -4.40
CA VAL A 39 14.30 3.48 -3.85
C VAL A 39 14.59 2.71 -2.56
N ASP A 40 15.62 1.88 -2.56
CA ASP A 40 16.03 1.09 -1.40
C ASP A 40 16.41 1.98 -0.22
N ARG A 41 17.15 3.08 -0.45
CA ARG A 41 17.46 4.07 0.60
C ARG A 41 16.20 4.69 1.20
N VAL A 42 15.22 5.04 0.37
CA VAL A 42 13.93 5.59 0.85
C VAL A 42 13.17 4.55 1.68
N HIS A 43 13.15 3.30 1.24
CA HIS A 43 12.48 2.20 1.95
C HIS A 43 13.18 1.84 3.26
N CYS A 44 14.52 1.83 3.29
CA CYS A 44 15.28 1.70 4.54
C CYS A 44 14.90 2.81 5.52
N ARG A 45 14.86 4.06 5.07
CA ARG A 45 14.47 5.19 5.92
C ARG A 45 13.03 5.09 6.40
N LEU A 46 12.11 4.62 5.58
CA LEU A 46 10.72 4.35 5.99
C LEU A 46 10.68 3.31 7.11
N THR A 47 11.39 2.20 6.93
CA THR A 47 11.46 1.10 7.90
C THR A 47 12.04 1.58 9.24
N GLU A 48 13.11 2.37 9.22
CA GLU A 48 13.69 2.99 10.43
C GLU A 48 12.69 3.88 11.16
N LEU A 49 12.03 4.80 10.43
CA LEU A 49 11.06 5.73 11.01
C LEU A 49 9.86 5.02 11.66
N LEU A 50 9.47 3.88 11.11
CA LEU A 50 8.40 3.05 11.69
C LEU A 50 8.91 2.25 12.88
N ALA A 51 10.13 1.69 12.80
CA ALA A 51 10.76 0.95 13.90
C ALA A 51 10.97 1.83 15.13
N GLU A 52 11.39 3.10 14.97
CA GLU A 52 11.48 4.10 16.03
C GLU A 52 10.14 4.29 16.78
N ARG A 53 9.04 3.88 16.16
CA ARG A 53 7.66 3.94 16.71
C ARG A 53 7.08 2.58 17.10
N GLY A 54 7.92 1.55 17.14
CA GLY A 54 7.52 0.19 17.48
C GLY A 54 6.67 -0.51 16.42
N ILE A 55 6.77 -0.09 15.15
CA ILE A 55 6.02 -0.65 14.02
C ILE A 55 6.98 -1.39 13.10
N ALA A 56 6.70 -2.65 12.79
CA ALA A 56 7.44 -3.43 11.81
C ALA A 56 6.62 -3.64 10.53
N LEU A 57 7.26 -3.42 9.37
CA LEU A 57 6.72 -3.87 8.08
C LEU A 57 7.16 -5.31 7.83
N GLN A 58 6.26 -6.14 7.35
CA GLN A 58 6.58 -7.52 6.93
C GLN A 58 7.43 -7.53 5.66
N GLY A 59 7.20 -6.60 4.76
CA GLY A 59 7.97 -6.46 3.54
C GLY A 59 7.54 -5.25 2.71
N ILE A 60 8.41 -4.86 1.77
CA ILE A 60 8.16 -3.82 0.78
C ILE A 60 8.43 -4.42 -0.61
N TYR A 61 7.40 -4.47 -1.45
CA TYR A 61 7.44 -5.08 -2.77
C TYR A 61 7.31 -4.01 -3.85
N VAL A 62 8.28 -3.96 -4.75
CA VAL A 62 8.47 -2.88 -5.73
C VAL A 62 8.28 -3.39 -7.14
N CYS A 63 7.51 -2.66 -7.94
CA CYS A 63 7.54 -2.77 -9.39
C CYS A 63 8.30 -1.59 -9.98
N PRO A 64 9.47 -1.79 -10.58
CA PRO A 64 10.27 -0.72 -11.18
C PRO A 64 9.89 -0.38 -12.63
N HIS A 65 9.00 -1.17 -13.23
CA HIS A 65 8.72 -1.11 -14.66
C HIS A 65 7.86 0.10 -15.06
N ARG A 66 8.03 0.53 -16.31
CA ARG A 66 7.14 1.52 -16.93
C ARG A 66 5.80 0.87 -17.30
N PRO A 67 4.71 1.65 -17.40
CA PRO A 67 3.41 1.13 -17.83
C PRO A 67 3.45 0.40 -19.18
N GLU A 68 4.28 0.89 -20.11
CA GLU A 68 4.40 0.39 -21.49
C GLU A 68 5.02 -1.03 -21.54
N GLU A 69 5.76 -1.43 -20.51
CA GLU A 69 6.40 -2.75 -20.41
C GLU A 69 5.39 -3.87 -20.13
N ARG A 70 4.16 -3.52 -19.70
CA ARG A 70 3.05 -4.47 -19.45
C ARG A 70 3.46 -5.67 -18.59
N CYS A 71 4.28 -5.42 -17.57
CA CYS A 71 4.74 -6.47 -16.67
C CYS A 71 3.60 -7.01 -15.79
N ALA A 72 3.79 -8.20 -15.24
CA ALA A 72 2.82 -8.83 -14.34
C ALA A 72 2.82 -8.26 -12.92
N CYS A 73 3.82 -7.43 -12.55
CA CYS A 73 3.99 -6.93 -11.17
C CYS A 73 3.47 -5.52 -10.92
N ARG A 74 3.26 -4.72 -11.97
CA ARG A 74 2.77 -3.35 -11.82
C ARG A 74 1.29 -3.33 -11.46
N LYS A 75 0.94 -2.72 -10.31
CA LYS A 75 -0.48 -2.50 -9.96
C LYS A 75 -1.21 -1.79 -11.10
N PRO A 76 -2.41 -2.23 -11.49
CA PRO A 76 -3.30 -3.15 -10.78
C PRO A 76 -3.04 -4.65 -10.98
N ALA A 77 -2.00 -5.07 -11.73
CA ALA A 77 -1.61 -6.48 -11.79
C ALA A 77 -1.12 -6.98 -10.42
N VAL A 78 -1.36 -8.26 -10.13
CA VAL A 78 -1.19 -8.82 -8.78
C VAL A 78 0.11 -9.58 -8.58
N GLY A 79 1.04 -9.51 -9.53
CA GLY A 79 2.28 -10.32 -9.49
C GLY A 79 3.17 -10.10 -8.27
N LEU A 80 3.13 -8.92 -7.62
CA LEU A 80 3.87 -8.68 -6.38
C LEU A 80 3.32 -9.50 -5.19
N ILE A 81 2.06 -9.92 -5.22
CA ILE A 81 1.50 -10.80 -4.20
C ILE A 81 2.16 -12.17 -4.22
N SER A 82 2.54 -12.68 -5.39
CA SER A 82 3.28 -13.95 -5.49
C SER A 82 4.62 -13.89 -4.73
N ARG A 83 5.31 -12.76 -4.78
CA ARG A 83 6.55 -12.55 -4.01
C ARG A 83 6.26 -12.48 -2.51
N ALA A 84 5.25 -11.70 -2.11
CA ALA A 84 4.83 -11.60 -0.72
C ALA A 84 4.35 -12.96 -0.17
N SER A 85 3.67 -13.76 -1.00
CA SER A 85 3.25 -15.12 -0.65
C SER A 85 4.44 -16.02 -0.33
N ALA A 86 5.47 -16.00 -1.15
CA ALA A 86 6.70 -16.77 -0.92
C ALA A 86 7.42 -16.36 0.37
N ASP A 87 7.44 -15.04 0.66
CA ASP A 87 8.20 -14.49 1.80
C ASP A 87 7.43 -14.60 3.14
N CYS A 88 6.12 -14.42 3.15
CA CYS A 88 5.34 -14.30 4.39
C CYS A 88 3.96 -14.98 4.36
N GLY A 89 3.67 -15.78 3.36
CA GLY A 89 2.39 -16.50 3.24
C GLY A 89 1.19 -15.62 2.92
N LEU A 90 1.41 -14.37 2.46
CA LEU A 90 0.33 -13.49 2.03
C LEU A 90 -0.39 -14.08 0.81
N ASN A 91 -1.70 -14.18 0.87
CA ASN A 91 -2.56 -14.65 -0.22
C ASN A 91 -3.90 -13.89 -0.22
N ASN A 92 -4.73 -14.12 -1.23
CA ASN A 92 -5.99 -13.40 -1.38
C ASN A 92 -6.94 -13.57 -0.19
N ASP A 93 -6.91 -14.72 0.48
CA ASP A 93 -7.84 -15.03 1.56
C ASP A 93 -7.47 -14.35 2.89
N ASN A 94 -6.21 -13.92 3.05
CA ASN A 94 -5.73 -13.28 4.28
C ASN A 94 -5.41 -11.79 4.14
N ILE A 95 -5.76 -11.16 3.01
CA ILE A 95 -5.64 -9.71 2.83
C ILE A 95 -6.86 -9.02 3.44
N ALA A 96 -6.67 -8.33 4.55
CA ALA A 96 -7.74 -7.62 5.25
C ALA A 96 -8.26 -6.40 4.46
N ALA A 97 -7.38 -5.63 3.84
CA ALA A 97 -7.71 -4.54 2.92
C ALA A 97 -6.49 -4.08 2.12
N VAL A 98 -6.76 -3.41 1.00
CA VAL A 98 -5.79 -2.58 0.29
C VAL A 98 -6.10 -1.11 0.55
N ILE A 99 -5.10 -0.37 1.02
CA ILE A 99 -5.21 1.06 1.34
C ILE A 99 -4.26 1.82 0.41
N GLY A 100 -4.75 2.81 -0.30
CA GLY A 100 -3.95 3.59 -1.23
C GLY A 100 -4.62 4.90 -1.64
N ASP A 101 -3.96 5.67 -2.50
CA ASP A 101 -4.42 6.99 -2.94
C ASP A 101 -4.67 7.08 -4.46
N LYS A 102 -4.53 5.96 -5.19
CA LYS A 102 -4.68 5.92 -6.64
C LYS A 102 -5.70 4.88 -7.11
N GLU A 103 -6.24 5.13 -8.29
CA GLU A 103 -7.11 4.16 -8.98
C GLU A 103 -6.45 2.78 -9.12
N SER A 104 -5.13 2.75 -9.40
CA SER A 104 -4.38 1.48 -9.51
C SER A 104 -4.38 0.67 -8.22
N ASP A 105 -4.40 1.32 -7.05
CA ASP A 105 -4.50 0.65 -5.76
C ASP A 105 -5.88 0.05 -5.55
N MET A 106 -6.92 0.80 -5.91
CA MET A 106 -8.31 0.33 -5.82
C MET A 106 -8.56 -0.86 -6.75
N LYS A 107 -8.11 -0.78 -7.99
CA LYS A 107 -8.18 -1.89 -8.95
C LYS A 107 -7.37 -3.10 -8.49
N PHE A 108 -6.20 -2.88 -7.92
CA PHE A 108 -5.34 -3.93 -7.36
C PHE A 108 -6.08 -4.70 -6.24
N GLY A 109 -6.65 -4.00 -5.28
CA GLY A 109 -7.42 -4.64 -4.21
C GLY A 109 -8.65 -5.39 -4.73
N LYS A 110 -9.38 -4.84 -5.70
CA LYS A 110 -10.52 -5.51 -6.36
C LYS A 110 -10.10 -6.79 -7.09
N ASN A 111 -8.94 -6.77 -7.78
CA ASN A 111 -8.38 -7.96 -8.43
C ASN A 111 -7.99 -9.06 -7.42
N LEU A 112 -7.77 -8.69 -6.17
CA LEU A 112 -7.49 -9.61 -5.06
C LEU A 112 -8.75 -10.00 -4.27
N ALA A 113 -9.92 -9.54 -4.69
CA ALA A 113 -11.19 -9.68 -3.96
C ALA A 113 -11.13 -9.16 -2.51
N SER A 114 -10.29 -8.15 -2.27
CA SER A 114 -10.09 -7.54 -0.95
C SER A 114 -10.81 -6.21 -0.84
N PRO A 115 -11.27 -5.80 0.36
CA PRO A 115 -11.76 -4.46 0.61
C PRO A 115 -10.74 -3.39 0.21
N VAL A 116 -11.23 -2.28 -0.36
CA VAL A 116 -10.38 -1.19 -0.83
C VAL A 116 -10.74 0.13 -0.14
N ILE A 117 -9.72 0.81 0.36
CA ILE A 117 -9.84 2.09 1.05
C ILE A 117 -9.05 3.15 0.30
N LEU A 118 -9.73 4.19 -0.20
CA LEU A 118 -9.09 5.31 -0.87
C LEU A 118 -8.77 6.41 0.15
N LEU A 119 -7.48 6.68 0.33
CA LEU A 119 -7.03 7.79 1.17
C LEU A 119 -7.17 9.11 0.43
N MET A 120 -7.79 10.10 1.06
CA MET A 120 -7.98 11.45 0.49
C MET A 120 -6.71 12.30 0.49
N SER A 121 -5.62 11.84 1.12
CA SER A 121 -4.28 12.40 0.95
C SER A 121 -3.70 12.07 -0.43
N GLY A 122 -2.59 12.72 -0.79
CA GLY A 122 -1.94 12.45 -2.07
C GLY A 122 -2.87 12.70 -3.27
N TYR A 123 -3.08 11.68 -4.07
CA TYR A 123 -3.94 11.73 -5.27
C TYR A 123 -5.42 11.47 -4.99
N GLY A 124 -5.78 10.95 -3.82
CA GLY A 124 -7.11 10.40 -3.55
C GLY A 124 -8.27 11.34 -3.81
N ARG A 125 -8.16 12.64 -3.47
CA ARG A 125 -9.21 13.63 -3.75
C ARG A 125 -9.47 13.77 -5.26
N LYS A 126 -8.41 13.79 -6.07
CA LYS A 126 -8.51 13.85 -7.54
C LYS A 126 -9.12 12.57 -8.10
N GLU A 127 -8.70 11.43 -7.59
CA GLU A 127 -9.21 10.12 -8.01
C GLU A 127 -10.71 9.98 -7.67
N ARG A 128 -11.11 10.39 -6.49
CA ARG A 128 -12.52 10.41 -6.10
C ARG A 128 -13.35 11.34 -6.99
N ALA A 129 -12.84 12.53 -7.30
CA ALA A 129 -13.52 13.47 -8.20
C ALA A 129 -13.68 12.94 -9.62
N ARG A 130 -12.79 12.03 -10.06
CA ARG A 130 -12.86 11.32 -11.34
C ARG A 130 -13.80 10.11 -11.32
N GLY A 131 -14.40 9.79 -10.17
CA GLY A 131 -15.33 8.68 -10.03
C GLY A 131 -14.69 7.34 -9.64
N VAL A 132 -13.45 7.34 -9.15
CA VAL A 132 -12.82 6.11 -8.65
C VAL A 132 -13.57 5.61 -7.42
N SER A 133 -14.05 4.37 -7.49
CA SER A 133 -14.84 3.75 -6.42
C SER A 133 -13.97 2.98 -5.44
N ALA A 134 -14.32 3.10 -4.16
CA ALA A 134 -13.73 2.37 -3.05
C ALA A 134 -14.84 1.92 -2.09
N ASP A 135 -14.56 0.94 -1.24
CA ASP A 135 -15.48 0.53 -0.17
C ASP A 135 -15.55 1.58 0.93
N PHE A 136 -14.46 2.32 1.11
CA PHE A 136 -14.39 3.44 2.04
C PHE A 136 -13.46 4.55 1.55
N TYR A 137 -13.80 5.78 1.85
CA TYR A 137 -13.02 6.99 1.56
C TYR A 137 -12.57 7.60 2.88
N ALA A 138 -11.28 7.49 3.18
CA ALA A 138 -10.70 7.95 4.44
C ALA A 138 -9.89 9.23 4.27
N GLU A 139 -10.10 10.20 5.13
CA GLU A 139 -9.32 11.44 5.12
C GLU A 139 -7.83 11.21 5.44
N ASN A 140 -7.56 10.20 6.26
CA ASN A 140 -6.22 9.86 6.72
C ASN A 140 -6.14 8.37 7.11
N LEU A 141 -4.93 7.92 7.38
CA LEU A 141 -4.70 6.51 7.74
C LEU A 141 -5.32 6.10 9.08
N PRO A 142 -5.37 6.94 10.15
CA PRO A 142 -6.12 6.60 11.37
C PRO A 142 -7.61 6.31 11.12
N GLN A 143 -8.26 7.07 10.26
CA GLN A 143 -9.65 6.83 9.92
C GLN A 143 -9.83 5.52 9.14
N ALA A 144 -8.94 5.24 8.19
CA ALA A 144 -8.92 3.97 7.45
C ALA A 144 -8.73 2.78 8.40
N ALA A 145 -7.80 2.89 9.34
CA ALA A 145 -7.50 1.85 10.30
C ALA A 145 -8.68 1.53 11.24
N ARG A 146 -9.37 2.55 11.74
CA ARG A 146 -10.57 2.37 12.58
C ARG A 146 -11.70 1.71 11.80
N TRP A 147 -11.99 2.18 10.59
CA TRP A 147 -13.02 1.59 9.73
C TRP A 147 -12.74 0.11 9.45
N LEU A 148 -11.48 -0.25 9.17
CA LEU A 148 -11.10 -1.63 8.94
C LEU A 148 -11.31 -2.51 10.17
N TRP A 149 -10.98 -2.01 11.36
CA TRP A 149 -11.14 -2.72 12.62
C TRP A 149 -12.62 -2.96 12.95
N GLU A 150 -13.46 -1.94 12.83
CA GLU A 150 -14.90 -1.99 13.14
C GLU A 150 -15.67 -2.98 12.24
N ARG A 151 -15.14 -3.34 11.09
CA ARG A 151 -15.78 -4.33 10.19
C ARG A 151 -15.50 -5.79 10.59
N GLN A 152 -14.62 -6.04 11.54
CA GLN A 152 -14.31 -7.39 12.00
C GLN A 152 -15.14 -7.80 13.22
N GLU A 153 -15.84 -6.85 13.84
CA GLU A 153 -16.80 -7.09 14.92
C GLU A 153 -18.19 -7.41 14.35
#